data_8715462218eddefa1bc21ae7bd59448d
#
_entry.id   8715462218eddefa1bc21ae7bd59448d
#
_cell.length_a   1.000
_cell.length_b   1.000
_cell.length_c   1.000
_cell.angle_alpha   90.00
_cell.angle_beta   90.00
_cell.angle_gamma   90.00
#
_symmetry.space_group_name_H-M   'P 1'
#
loop_
_entity.id
_entity.type
_entity.pdbx_description
1 polymer ?
#
loop_
_entity_poly.entity_id
_entity_poly.type
_entity_poly.pdbx_seq_one_letter_code
_entity_poly.pdbx_strand_id
1 'polypeptide(L)'
;MIIRLGFWSIVAIGISIAGCAGPLKQFTYQASELSRSADFTRQNLLSTKMGILSATGVENYRLIIGDSLAKALKELDPKVALVDPNQAVNLINRADLAQDYTLMLREYETSGILRKGILKRVSQALGVRYLILPNLLEYRRDTSTRISVLGVRFVQTRSSTLRVLAQIWDAETGGIVWEGSAEVTLAGEDIREKPIPFEEVALLAWKELIKKLP
;
A
#
# COMPACT_ATOMS: atom_id res chain seq x y z
N MET A 1 68.60 8.65 -51.38
CA MET A 1 67.33 9.35 -51.43
C MET A 1 66.25 8.33 -50.98
N ILE A 2 65.98 8.30 -49.68
CA ILE A 2 65.15 7.24 -49.03
C ILE A 2 63.89 7.91 -48.53
N ILE A 3 62.76 7.60 -49.16
CA ILE A 3 61.44 8.07 -48.76
C ILE A 3 60.91 7.13 -47.65
N ARG A 4 60.69 7.71 -46.48
CA ARG A 4 60.00 7.00 -45.33
C ARG A 4 58.51 7.26 -45.45
N LEU A 5 57.75 6.21 -45.73
CA LEU A 5 56.30 6.19 -45.58
C LEU A 5 55.93 6.07 -44.09
N GLY A 6 55.25 7.07 -43.57
CA GLY A 6 54.69 7.04 -42.22
C GLY A 6 53.37 6.27 -42.23
N PHE A 7 53.32 5.26 -41.35
CA PHE A 7 52.12 4.45 -41.06
C PHE A 7 51.24 5.20 -40.03
N TRP A 8 50.08 5.66 -40.46
CA TRP A 8 49.09 6.21 -39.57
C TRP A 8 48.20 5.07 -39.04
N SER A 9 48.41 4.71 -37.76
CA SER A 9 47.54 3.79 -37.07
C SER A 9 46.31 4.55 -36.54
N ILE A 10 45.15 4.28 -37.14
CA ILE A 10 43.85 4.75 -36.64
C ILE A 10 43.45 3.79 -35.53
N VAL A 11 43.56 4.24 -34.28
CA VAL A 11 42.98 3.51 -33.14
C VAL A 11 41.50 3.83 -33.09
N ALA A 12 40.67 2.88 -33.53
CA ALA A 12 39.23 2.92 -33.34
C ALA A 12 38.91 2.56 -31.88
N ILE A 13 38.64 3.56 -31.05
CA ILE A 13 38.10 3.36 -29.69
C ILE A 13 36.63 3.00 -29.86
N GLY A 14 36.34 1.69 -29.78
CA GLY A 14 34.98 1.18 -29.66
C GLY A 14 34.43 1.44 -28.26
N ILE A 15 33.65 2.48 -28.13
CA ILE A 15 32.89 2.72 -26.88
C ILE A 15 31.70 1.75 -26.88
N SER A 16 31.87 0.61 -26.22
CA SER A 16 30.76 -0.31 -25.92
C SER A 16 29.93 0.27 -24.80
N ILE A 17 28.92 1.08 -25.13
CA ILE A 17 27.88 1.50 -24.16
C ILE A 17 26.87 0.37 -24.10
N ALA A 18 27.19 -0.71 -23.39
CA ALA A 18 26.21 -1.70 -22.96
C ALA A 18 25.63 -1.25 -21.61
N GLY A 19 24.88 -0.16 -21.63
CA GLY A 19 24.04 0.24 -20.51
C GLY A 19 22.72 -0.50 -20.59
N CYS A 20 22.54 -1.58 -19.85
CA CYS A 20 21.20 -2.07 -19.52
C CYS A 20 20.52 -1.03 -18.61
N ALA A 21 19.98 0.02 -19.21
CA ALA A 21 19.09 0.94 -18.51
C ALA A 21 17.74 0.23 -18.36
N GLY A 22 17.58 -0.53 -17.26
CA GLY A 22 16.26 -0.91 -16.81
C GLY A 22 15.45 0.35 -16.47
N PRO A 23 14.11 0.31 -16.52
CA PRO A 23 13.28 1.45 -16.20
C PRO A 23 13.66 1.98 -14.81
N LEU A 24 14.05 3.26 -14.74
CA LEU A 24 14.39 3.92 -13.47
C LEU A 24 13.11 4.10 -12.67
N LYS A 25 12.91 3.28 -11.62
CA LYS A 25 11.85 3.45 -10.66
C LYS A 25 12.40 4.21 -9.45
N GLN A 26 11.81 5.35 -9.15
CA GLN A 26 12.08 6.12 -7.93
C GLN A 26 10.94 5.90 -6.95
N PHE A 27 11.31 5.63 -5.71
CA PHE A 27 10.40 5.37 -4.62
C PHE A 27 10.69 6.33 -3.47
N THR A 28 9.67 7.10 -3.08
CA THR A 28 9.72 7.95 -1.89
C THR A 28 8.55 7.62 -0.99
N TYR A 29 8.76 7.69 0.33
CA TYR A 29 7.70 7.40 1.29
C TYR A 29 7.86 8.20 2.57
N GLN A 30 6.71 8.42 3.22
CA GLN A 30 6.61 8.88 4.58
C GLN A 30 5.61 7.98 5.31
N ALA A 31 6.03 7.35 6.40
CA ALA A 31 5.15 6.49 7.20
C ALA A 31 5.35 6.80 8.68
N SER A 32 4.25 6.92 9.41
CA SER A 32 4.25 7.27 10.84
C SER A 32 3.17 6.51 11.61
N GLU A 33 3.51 6.13 12.82
CA GLU A 33 2.54 5.83 13.87
C GLU A 33 1.95 7.16 14.33
N LEU A 34 0.63 7.29 14.32
CA LEU A 34 -0.08 8.50 14.75
C LEU A 34 -0.49 8.40 16.22
N SER A 35 -0.93 7.23 16.64
CA SER A 35 -1.28 6.96 18.03
C SER A 35 -1.13 5.47 18.34
N ARG A 36 -0.85 5.18 19.62
CA ARG A 36 -0.83 3.82 20.15
C ARG A 36 -1.22 3.80 21.62
N SER A 37 -2.12 2.89 21.98
CA SER A 37 -2.40 2.59 23.38
C SER A 37 -1.21 1.90 24.04
N ALA A 38 -0.89 2.25 25.28
CA ALA A 38 0.20 1.65 26.04
C ALA A 38 0.07 0.12 26.18
N ASP A 39 -1.17 -0.36 26.22
CA ASP A 39 -1.47 -1.80 26.36
C ASP A 39 -1.39 -2.57 25.05
N PHE A 40 -1.24 -1.88 23.90
CA PHE A 40 -1.12 -2.51 22.60
C PHE A 40 0.35 -2.77 22.25
N THR A 41 0.77 -4.01 22.43
CA THR A 41 2.16 -4.43 22.32
C THR A 41 2.34 -5.48 21.22
N ARG A 42 3.59 -5.77 20.87
CA ARG A 42 3.94 -6.87 19.96
C ARG A 42 3.36 -8.20 20.41
N GLN A 43 3.33 -8.47 21.72
CA GLN A 43 2.79 -9.70 22.26
C GLN A 43 1.28 -9.82 21.99
N ASN A 44 0.53 -8.71 22.07
CA ASN A 44 -0.90 -8.71 21.72
C ASN A 44 -1.13 -9.04 20.26
N LEU A 45 -0.29 -8.50 19.35
CA LEU A 45 -0.36 -8.82 17.92
C LEU A 45 -0.13 -10.31 17.63
N LEU A 46 0.80 -10.94 18.34
CA LEU A 46 1.18 -12.34 18.11
C LEU A 46 0.28 -13.35 18.83
N SER A 47 -0.34 -12.96 19.95
CA SER A 47 -1.17 -13.85 20.78
C SER A 47 -2.62 -13.93 20.32
N THR A 48 -3.06 -13.01 19.45
CA THR A 48 -4.45 -12.94 18.99
C THR A 48 -4.52 -12.90 17.48
N LYS A 49 -5.59 -13.47 16.93
CA LYS A 49 -5.92 -13.33 15.53
C LYS A 49 -6.53 -11.96 15.26
N MET A 50 -6.16 -11.33 14.15
CA MET A 50 -6.73 -10.06 13.71
C MET A 50 -7.64 -10.23 12.49
N GLY A 51 -8.70 -9.44 12.40
CA GLY A 51 -9.58 -9.39 11.24
C GLY A 51 -9.37 -8.11 10.45
N ILE A 52 -9.30 -8.21 9.12
CA ILE A 52 -9.25 -7.04 8.24
C ILE A 52 -10.66 -6.75 7.76
N LEU A 53 -11.16 -5.56 8.11
CA LEU A 53 -12.45 -5.06 7.65
C LEU A 53 -12.36 -4.57 6.21
N SER A 54 -13.50 -4.39 5.56
CA SER A 54 -13.56 -3.77 4.24
C SER A 54 -13.00 -2.36 4.30
N ALA A 55 -12.16 -2.00 3.33
CA ALA A 55 -11.58 -0.67 3.27
C ALA A 55 -12.66 0.40 3.08
N THR A 56 -12.41 1.58 3.63
CA THR A 56 -13.21 2.79 3.43
C THR A 56 -12.50 3.78 2.50
N GLY A 57 -13.19 4.81 2.04
CA GLY A 57 -12.68 5.79 1.08
C GLY A 57 -13.12 5.48 -0.36
N VAL A 58 -12.21 5.53 -1.33
CA VAL A 58 -12.54 5.43 -2.75
C VAL A 58 -13.04 4.03 -3.12
N GLU A 59 -14.30 3.92 -3.49
CA GLU A 59 -15.03 2.66 -3.68
C GLU A 59 -14.37 1.69 -4.67
N ASN A 60 -13.88 2.20 -5.80
CA ASN A 60 -13.25 1.39 -6.85
C ASN A 60 -11.98 0.66 -6.43
N TYR A 61 -11.35 1.06 -5.32
CA TYR A 61 -10.10 0.48 -4.83
C TYR A 61 -10.26 -0.32 -3.52
N ARG A 62 -11.49 -0.42 -3.01
CA ARG A 62 -11.79 -1.05 -1.71
C ARG A 62 -11.19 -2.45 -1.56
N LEU A 63 -11.40 -3.33 -2.54
CA LEU A 63 -10.89 -4.70 -2.51
C LEU A 63 -9.36 -4.73 -2.57
N ILE A 64 -8.78 -3.96 -3.49
CA ILE A 64 -7.33 -3.93 -3.70
C ILE A 64 -6.59 -3.42 -2.45
N ILE A 65 -7.13 -2.41 -1.77
CA ILE A 65 -6.57 -1.85 -0.54
C ILE A 65 -6.54 -2.91 0.58
N GLY A 66 -7.64 -3.63 0.78
CA GLY A 66 -7.73 -4.68 1.79
C GLY A 66 -6.81 -5.86 1.50
N ASP A 67 -6.82 -6.34 0.25
CA ASP A 67 -5.99 -7.47 -0.18
C ASP A 67 -4.50 -7.13 -0.14
N SER A 68 -4.12 -5.91 -0.54
CA SER A 68 -2.74 -5.43 -0.46
C SER A 68 -2.25 -5.33 0.98
N LEU A 69 -3.11 -4.91 1.92
CA LEU A 69 -2.79 -4.91 3.35
C LEU A 69 -2.58 -6.33 3.88
N ALA A 70 -3.49 -7.25 3.57
CA ALA A 70 -3.37 -8.65 3.96
C ALA A 70 -2.08 -9.28 3.44
N LYS A 71 -1.73 -9.00 2.17
CA LYS A 71 -0.50 -9.46 1.55
C LYS A 71 0.74 -8.86 2.24
N ALA A 72 0.75 -7.57 2.51
CA ALA A 72 1.87 -6.90 3.18
C ALA A 72 2.11 -7.46 4.59
N LEU A 73 1.04 -7.68 5.37
CA LEU A 73 1.13 -8.31 6.69
C LEU A 73 1.70 -9.72 6.63
N LYS A 74 1.21 -10.56 5.71
CA LYS A 74 1.73 -11.94 5.55
C LYS A 74 3.19 -11.98 5.12
N GLU A 75 3.66 -11.03 4.30
CA GLU A 75 5.04 -10.98 3.83
C GLU A 75 6.02 -10.45 4.89
N LEU A 76 5.63 -9.42 5.65
CA LEU A 76 6.52 -8.79 6.63
C LEU A 76 6.45 -9.47 8.01
N ASP A 77 5.30 -10.00 8.36
CA ASP A 77 5.07 -10.61 9.67
C ASP A 77 4.20 -11.86 9.58
N PRO A 78 4.75 -12.96 9.06
CA PRO A 78 4.01 -14.21 8.86
C PRO A 78 3.52 -14.87 10.15
N LYS A 79 3.97 -14.40 11.32
CA LYS A 79 3.52 -14.91 12.63
C LYS A 79 2.19 -14.33 13.07
N VAL A 80 1.77 -13.21 12.48
CA VAL A 80 0.47 -12.60 12.78
C VAL A 80 -0.64 -13.40 12.11
N ALA A 81 -1.52 -13.97 12.91
CA ALA A 81 -2.68 -14.70 12.40
C ALA A 81 -3.76 -13.71 11.91
N LEU A 82 -4.24 -13.90 10.68
CA LEU A 82 -5.18 -12.99 10.02
C LEU A 82 -6.44 -13.71 9.54
N VAL A 83 -7.56 -13.01 9.63
CA VAL A 83 -8.76 -13.20 8.80
C VAL A 83 -8.68 -12.14 7.71
N ASP A 84 -8.44 -12.56 6.47
CA ASP A 84 -8.37 -11.65 5.33
C ASP A 84 -9.74 -11.04 4.97
N PRO A 85 -9.80 -9.97 4.16
CA PRO A 85 -11.05 -9.26 3.87
C PRO A 85 -12.14 -10.17 3.28
N ASN A 86 -11.79 -11.09 2.39
CA ASN A 86 -12.75 -11.99 1.76
C ASN A 86 -13.32 -13.02 2.75
N GLN A 87 -12.46 -13.57 3.61
CA GLN A 87 -12.89 -14.44 4.71
C GLN A 87 -13.79 -13.68 5.70
N ALA A 88 -13.42 -12.43 6.04
CA ALA A 88 -14.19 -11.60 6.95
C ALA A 88 -15.62 -11.36 6.42
N VAL A 89 -15.77 -10.96 5.16
CA VAL A 89 -17.09 -10.76 4.53
C VAL A 89 -17.93 -12.03 4.54
N ASN A 90 -17.32 -13.16 4.22
CA ASN A 90 -18.03 -14.45 4.25
C ASN A 90 -18.52 -14.84 5.65
N LEU A 91 -17.70 -14.64 6.69
CA LEU A 91 -18.05 -14.94 8.07
C LEU A 91 -19.13 -13.98 8.60
N ILE A 92 -19.05 -12.71 8.27
CA ILE A 92 -20.05 -11.68 8.60
C ILE A 92 -21.40 -12.05 7.98
N ASN A 93 -21.40 -12.43 6.71
CA ASN A 93 -22.63 -12.82 6.01
C ASN A 93 -23.25 -14.11 6.60
N ARG A 94 -22.44 -15.11 6.94
CA ARG A 94 -22.90 -16.34 7.59
C ARG A 94 -23.47 -16.10 8.98
N ALA A 95 -23.02 -15.07 9.67
CA ALA A 95 -23.51 -14.67 10.98
C ALA A 95 -24.75 -13.76 10.93
N ASP A 96 -25.32 -13.52 9.74
CA ASP A 96 -26.45 -12.61 9.47
C ASP A 96 -26.19 -11.16 9.97
N LEU A 97 -24.95 -10.70 9.84
CA LEU A 97 -24.52 -9.37 10.28
C LEU A 97 -24.31 -8.38 9.13
N ALA A 98 -24.67 -8.75 7.89
CA ALA A 98 -24.38 -7.94 6.70
C ALA A 98 -24.96 -6.52 6.77
N GLN A 99 -26.21 -6.38 7.24
CA GLN A 99 -26.85 -5.07 7.38
C GLN A 99 -26.20 -4.22 8.47
N ASP A 100 -25.98 -4.79 9.64
CA ASP A 100 -25.31 -4.10 10.75
C ASP A 100 -23.89 -3.66 10.38
N TYR A 101 -23.16 -4.53 9.70
CA TYR A 101 -21.80 -4.25 9.24
C TYR A 101 -21.79 -3.09 8.23
N THR A 102 -22.69 -3.11 7.24
CA THR A 102 -22.82 -2.04 6.26
C THR A 102 -23.18 -0.71 6.93
N LEU A 103 -24.11 -0.73 7.89
CA LEU A 103 -24.50 0.45 8.65
C LEU A 103 -23.31 0.99 9.46
N MET A 104 -22.56 0.13 10.14
CA MET A 104 -21.39 0.50 10.94
C MET A 104 -20.31 1.19 10.09
N LEU A 105 -19.99 0.67 8.90
CA LEU A 105 -19.02 1.29 7.99
C LEU A 105 -19.50 2.64 7.47
N ARG A 106 -20.79 2.77 7.12
CA ARG A 106 -21.37 4.05 6.69
C ARG A 106 -21.36 5.10 7.80
N GLU A 107 -21.67 4.71 9.03
CA GLU A 107 -21.58 5.58 10.20
C GLU A 107 -20.14 6.03 10.45
N TYR A 108 -19.19 5.12 10.28
CA TYR A 108 -17.77 5.46 10.38
C TYR A 108 -17.35 6.51 9.36
N GLU A 109 -17.77 6.42 8.10
CA GLU A 109 -17.44 7.41 7.06
C GLU A 109 -17.90 8.84 7.42
N THR A 110 -18.94 8.98 8.25
CA THR A 110 -19.47 10.29 8.66
C THR A 110 -18.97 10.76 10.02
N SER A 111 -18.74 9.81 10.95
CA SER A 111 -18.41 10.13 12.35
C SER A 111 -16.97 9.78 12.77
N GLY A 112 -16.28 8.94 12.00
CA GLY A 112 -15.00 8.36 12.41
C GLY A 112 -15.11 7.32 13.53
N ILE A 113 -16.33 6.87 13.87
CA ILE A 113 -16.57 5.97 15.00
C ILE A 113 -17.15 4.65 14.53
N LEU A 114 -16.53 3.53 14.91
CA LEU A 114 -17.12 2.20 14.78
C LEU A 114 -17.99 1.92 16.03
N ARG A 115 -19.29 1.68 15.80
CA ARG A 115 -20.25 1.41 16.89
C ARG A 115 -19.86 0.15 17.65
N LYS A 116 -19.48 0.29 18.92
CA LYS A 116 -18.97 -0.79 19.79
C LYS A 116 -19.84 -2.06 19.77
N GLY A 117 -21.16 -1.92 19.85
CA GLY A 117 -22.06 -3.08 19.89
C GLY A 117 -22.00 -3.93 18.61
N ILE A 118 -21.88 -3.30 17.44
CA ILE A 118 -21.74 -4.00 16.15
C ILE A 118 -20.32 -4.53 16.02
N LEU A 119 -19.31 -3.72 16.33
CA LEU A 119 -17.90 -4.10 16.31
C LEU A 119 -17.65 -5.39 17.11
N LYS A 120 -18.24 -5.50 18.31
CA LYS A 120 -18.15 -6.69 19.15
C LYS A 120 -18.79 -7.92 18.50
N ARG A 121 -19.98 -7.79 17.89
CA ARG A 121 -20.63 -8.91 17.18
C ARG A 121 -19.84 -9.34 15.96
N VAL A 122 -19.29 -8.40 15.19
CA VAL A 122 -18.42 -8.69 14.07
C VAL A 122 -17.16 -9.43 14.52
N SER A 123 -16.50 -8.96 15.59
CA SER A 123 -15.30 -9.60 16.13
C SER A 123 -15.57 -11.04 16.58
N GLN A 124 -16.72 -11.29 17.21
CA GLN A 124 -17.15 -12.62 17.61
C GLN A 124 -17.38 -13.55 16.41
N ALA A 125 -18.04 -13.05 15.36
CA ALA A 125 -18.26 -13.80 14.13
C ALA A 125 -16.95 -14.17 13.42
N LEU A 126 -15.94 -13.29 13.50
CA LEU A 126 -14.60 -13.52 12.93
C LEU A 126 -13.68 -14.35 13.85
N GLY A 127 -14.04 -14.51 15.14
CA GLY A 127 -13.19 -15.15 16.14
C GLY A 127 -11.90 -14.38 16.42
N VAL A 128 -11.98 -13.03 16.46
CA VAL A 128 -10.83 -12.13 16.64
C VAL A 128 -11.12 -11.09 17.73
N ARG A 129 -10.08 -10.55 18.35
CA ARG A 129 -10.21 -9.40 19.27
C ARG A 129 -9.98 -8.09 18.54
N TYR A 130 -8.96 -8.03 17.70
CA TYR A 130 -8.56 -6.81 16.99
C TYR A 130 -9.08 -6.80 15.57
N LEU A 131 -9.58 -5.65 15.15
CA LEU A 131 -10.11 -5.41 13.81
C LEU A 131 -9.34 -4.27 13.16
N ILE A 132 -8.75 -4.53 12.00
CA ILE A 132 -8.02 -3.54 11.23
C ILE A 132 -8.98 -2.93 10.22
N LEU A 133 -9.12 -1.62 10.25
CA LEU A 133 -9.85 -0.83 9.27
C LEU A 133 -8.86 -0.10 8.37
N PRO A 134 -8.64 -0.57 7.13
CA PRO A 134 -7.85 0.15 6.15
C PRO A 134 -8.67 1.27 5.50
N ASN A 135 -8.04 2.42 5.27
CA ASN A 135 -8.66 3.59 4.67
C ASN A 135 -7.77 4.16 3.56
N LEU A 136 -8.35 4.39 2.39
CA LEU A 136 -7.70 5.08 1.29
C LEU A 136 -8.02 6.57 1.38
N LEU A 137 -7.04 7.39 1.78
CA LEU A 137 -7.21 8.84 1.93
C LEU A 137 -7.05 9.59 0.61
N GLU A 138 -6.08 9.17 -0.21
CA GLU A 138 -5.77 9.85 -1.47
C GLU A 138 -5.12 8.89 -2.46
N TYR A 139 -5.49 9.04 -3.72
CA TYR A 139 -4.77 8.43 -4.84
C TYR A 139 -4.70 9.41 -6.00
N ARG A 140 -3.47 9.77 -6.41
CA ARG A 140 -3.21 10.70 -7.50
C ARG A 140 -2.24 10.09 -8.49
N ARG A 141 -2.50 10.34 -9.78
CA ARG A 141 -1.59 10.01 -10.87
C ARG A 141 -1.19 11.29 -11.58
N ASP A 142 0.10 11.47 -11.75
CA ASP A 142 0.66 12.60 -12.47
C ASP A 142 1.52 12.10 -13.64
N THR A 143 1.48 12.81 -14.75
CA THR A 143 2.33 12.54 -15.92
C THR A 143 3.04 13.83 -16.30
N SER A 144 4.36 13.81 -16.29
CA SER A 144 5.19 14.93 -16.75
C SER A 144 6.05 14.52 -17.94
N THR A 145 6.22 15.43 -18.90
CA THR A 145 7.09 15.24 -20.06
C THR A 145 8.36 16.06 -19.84
N ARG A 146 9.52 15.39 -19.80
CA ARG A 146 10.81 16.07 -19.57
C ARG A 146 11.51 16.52 -20.83
N ILE A 147 11.38 15.78 -21.94
CA ILE A 147 12.07 16.09 -23.21
C ILE A 147 11.07 16.02 -24.35
N SER A 148 10.97 17.13 -25.09
CA SER A 148 10.20 17.22 -26.31
C SER A 148 11.07 17.90 -27.39
N VAL A 149 11.29 17.24 -28.53
CA VAL A 149 11.99 17.79 -29.69
C VAL A 149 11.06 17.69 -30.89
N LEU A 150 10.82 18.81 -31.57
CA LEU A 150 9.94 18.89 -32.76
C LEU A 150 8.53 18.30 -32.53
N GLY A 151 7.98 18.42 -31.29
CA GLY A 151 6.66 17.87 -30.95
C GLY A 151 6.63 16.38 -30.63
N VAL A 152 7.77 15.68 -30.73
CA VAL A 152 7.89 14.27 -30.32
C VAL A 152 8.36 14.19 -28.87
N ARG A 153 7.61 13.45 -28.03
CA ARG A 153 7.92 13.25 -26.61
C ARG A 153 8.80 12.01 -26.46
N PHE A 154 10.02 12.20 -25.95
CA PHE A 154 10.99 11.10 -25.82
C PHE A 154 11.03 10.46 -24.42
N VAL A 155 10.75 11.22 -23.38
CA VAL A 155 10.75 10.69 -21.99
C VAL A 155 9.55 11.24 -21.24
N GLN A 156 8.71 10.33 -20.75
CA GLN A 156 7.61 10.64 -19.84
C GLN A 156 7.92 10.07 -18.47
N THR A 157 7.85 10.92 -17.45
CA THR A 157 7.85 10.48 -16.06
C THR A 157 6.41 10.38 -15.61
N ARG A 158 6.02 9.20 -15.17
CA ARG A 158 4.72 8.95 -14.54
C ARG A 158 4.94 8.74 -13.06
N SER A 159 4.13 9.39 -12.25
CA SER A 159 4.13 9.17 -10.81
C SER A 159 2.74 8.81 -10.33
N SER A 160 2.71 7.95 -9.33
CA SER A 160 1.51 7.58 -8.61
C SER A 160 1.75 7.81 -7.12
N THR A 161 0.95 8.68 -6.51
CA THR A 161 0.98 8.98 -5.08
C THR A 161 -0.24 8.37 -4.42
N LEU A 162 -0.01 7.63 -3.36
CA LEU A 162 -1.03 6.97 -2.57
C LEU A 162 -0.83 7.33 -1.10
N ARG A 163 -1.92 7.72 -0.42
CA ARG A 163 -1.96 7.93 1.02
C ARG A 163 -3.00 7.01 1.67
N VAL A 164 -2.55 6.23 2.62
CA VAL A 164 -3.38 5.28 3.37
C VAL A 164 -3.32 5.56 4.86
N LEU A 165 -4.39 5.18 5.54
CA LEU A 165 -4.52 5.16 6.99
C LEU A 165 -4.93 3.75 7.40
N ALA A 166 -4.38 3.23 8.48
CA ALA A 166 -4.88 2.04 9.13
C ALA A 166 -5.18 2.32 10.59
N GLN A 167 -6.33 1.85 11.06
CA GLN A 167 -6.72 1.85 12.45
C GLN A 167 -6.91 0.42 12.93
N ILE A 168 -6.37 0.11 14.11
CA ILE A 168 -6.64 -1.15 14.81
C ILE A 168 -7.56 -0.87 15.97
N TRP A 169 -8.72 -1.50 15.94
CA TRP A 169 -9.78 -1.37 16.92
C TRP A 169 -9.81 -2.58 17.84
N ASP A 170 -9.88 -2.37 19.13
CA ASP A 170 -10.17 -3.42 20.11
C ASP A 170 -11.68 -3.55 20.26
N ALA A 171 -12.23 -4.68 19.86
CA ALA A 171 -13.67 -4.92 19.89
C ALA A 171 -14.24 -5.07 21.33
N GLU A 172 -13.41 -5.33 22.34
CA GLU A 172 -13.84 -5.40 23.73
C GLU A 172 -14.05 -4.01 24.32
N THR A 173 -13.12 -3.11 24.09
CA THR A 173 -13.19 -1.74 24.57
C THR A 173 -14.00 -0.82 23.67
N GLY A 174 -13.98 -1.09 22.36
CA GLY A 174 -14.57 -0.24 21.32
C GLY A 174 -13.69 0.95 20.97
N GLY A 175 -12.42 0.94 21.39
CA GLY A 175 -11.45 2.01 21.13
C GLY A 175 -10.42 1.66 20.08
N ILE A 176 -9.79 2.71 19.52
CA ILE A 176 -8.62 2.58 18.64
C ILE A 176 -7.41 2.32 19.54
N VAL A 177 -6.71 1.19 19.30
CA VAL A 177 -5.50 0.83 20.05
C VAL A 177 -4.23 1.15 19.27
N TRP A 178 -4.33 1.33 17.96
CA TRP A 178 -3.23 1.79 17.11
C TRP A 178 -3.77 2.49 15.87
N GLU A 179 -3.10 3.54 15.47
CA GLU A 179 -3.37 4.26 14.23
C GLU A 179 -2.07 4.67 13.57
N GLY A 180 -2.00 4.53 12.27
CA GLY A 180 -0.85 4.96 11.50
C GLY A 180 -1.20 5.31 10.07
N SER A 181 -0.37 6.13 9.44
CA SER A 181 -0.53 6.53 8.05
C SER A 181 0.76 6.36 7.26
N ALA A 182 0.60 6.11 5.96
CA ALA A 182 1.70 6.14 5.02
C ALA A 182 1.30 6.87 3.75
N GLU A 183 2.23 7.66 3.23
CA GLU A 183 2.17 8.24 1.90
C GLU A 183 3.35 7.71 1.10
N VAL A 184 3.07 7.24 -0.11
CA VAL A 184 4.06 6.66 -1.01
C VAL A 184 3.89 7.29 -2.38
N THR A 185 4.99 7.75 -2.95
CA THR A 185 5.07 8.15 -4.36
C THR A 185 6.01 7.21 -5.09
N LEU A 186 5.49 6.52 -6.09
CA LEU A 186 6.25 5.71 -7.02
C LEU A 186 6.30 6.43 -8.36
N ALA A 187 7.51 6.78 -8.81
CA ALA A 187 7.76 7.38 -10.11
C ALA A 187 8.53 6.42 -11.00
N GLY A 188 8.14 6.31 -12.25
CA GLY A 188 8.81 5.49 -13.26
C GLY A 188 9.02 6.26 -14.55
N GLU A 189 10.21 6.12 -15.13
CA GLU A 189 10.51 6.54 -16.48
C GLU A 189 10.36 5.33 -17.39
N ASP A 190 9.36 5.32 -18.25
CA ASP A 190 9.13 4.23 -19.19
C ASP A 190 8.90 4.79 -20.62
N ILE A 191 9.63 4.22 -21.56
CA ILE A 191 9.48 4.51 -22.99
C ILE A 191 8.21 3.84 -23.56
N ARG A 192 7.67 2.81 -22.86
CA ARG A 192 6.54 1.98 -23.31
C ARG A 192 5.18 2.35 -22.72
N GLU A 193 5.05 3.50 -22.09
CA GLU A 193 3.77 4.05 -21.60
C GLU A 193 2.93 3.16 -20.66
N LYS A 194 3.53 2.21 -19.92
CA LYS A 194 2.78 1.42 -18.96
C LYS A 194 2.48 2.22 -17.70
N PRO A 195 1.21 2.34 -17.29
CA PRO A 195 0.87 2.96 -16.01
C PRO A 195 1.41 2.12 -14.86
N ILE A 196 1.80 2.80 -13.77
CA ILE A 196 2.16 2.12 -12.52
C ILE A 196 0.88 1.48 -11.96
N PRO A 197 0.86 0.15 -11.72
CA PRO A 197 -0.31 -0.51 -11.16
C PRO A 197 -0.62 0.01 -9.76
N PHE A 198 -1.91 0.23 -9.47
CA PHE A 198 -2.37 0.68 -8.15
C PHE A 198 -1.94 -0.29 -7.05
N GLU A 199 -2.04 -1.60 -7.31
CA GLU A 199 -1.67 -2.67 -6.40
C GLU A 199 -0.20 -2.60 -5.95
N GLU A 200 0.70 -2.20 -6.86
CA GLU A 200 2.13 -2.06 -6.55
C GLU A 200 2.35 -0.93 -5.54
N VAL A 201 1.71 0.22 -5.76
CA VAL A 201 1.83 1.39 -4.87
C VAL A 201 1.16 1.10 -3.52
N ALA A 202 -0.01 0.45 -3.53
CA ALA A 202 -0.73 0.07 -2.31
C ALA A 202 0.07 -0.91 -1.45
N LEU A 203 0.67 -1.93 -2.07
CA LEU A 203 1.51 -2.89 -1.36
C LEU A 203 2.72 -2.22 -0.71
N LEU A 204 3.38 -1.29 -1.41
CA LEU A 204 4.51 -0.52 -0.88
C LEU A 204 4.08 0.35 0.31
N ALA A 205 2.96 1.07 0.18
CA ALA A 205 2.44 1.91 1.25
C ALA A 205 2.15 1.10 2.53
N TRP A 206 1.51 -0.05 2.39
CA TRP A 206 1.25 -0.93 3.51
C TRP A 206 2.52 -1.51 4.11
N LYS A 207 3.49 -1.92 3.30
CA LYS A 207 4.78 -2.41 3.80
C LYS A 207 5.50 -1.37 4.65
N GLU A 208 5.53 -0.11 4.23
CA GLU A 208 6.18 0.95 4.99
C GLU A 208 5.40 1.27 6.28
N LEU A 209 4.07 1.21 6.24
CA LEU A 209 3.25 1.43 7.42
C LEU A 209 3.37 0.30 8.45
N ILE A 210 3.33 -0.96 8.02
CA ILE A 210 3.41 -2.14 8.90
C ILE A 210 4.71 -2.19 9.69
N LYS A 211 5.83 -1.66 9.16
CA LYS A 211 7.10 -1.52 9.89
C LYS A 211 6.99 -0.63 11.13
N LYS A 212 5.88 0.12 11.29
CA LYS A 212 5.60 0.97 12.45
C LYS A 212 4.75 0.28 13.51
N LEU A 213 4.23 -0.92 13.22
CA LEU A 213 3.55 -1.73 14.24
C LEU A 213 4.53 -2.12 15.36
N PRO A 214 4.03 -2.32 16.60
CA PRO A 214 4.88 -2.68 17.73
C PRO A 214 5.55 -4.05 17.57
#